data_e2b86121a01519fb3f2ef7d66cee42fb
#
_entry.id   e2b86121a01519fb3f2ef7d66cee42fb
#
_cell.length_a   1.000
_cell.length_b   1.000
_cell.length_c   1.000
_cell.angle_alpha   90.00
_cell.angle_beta   90.00
_cell.angle_gamma   90.00
#
_symmetry.space_group_name_H-M   'P 1'
#
loop_
_entity.id
_entity.type
_entity.pdbx_description
1 polymer ?
#
loop_
_entity_poly.entity_id
_entity_poly.type
_entity_poly.pdbx_seq_one_letter_code
_entity_poly.pdbx_strand_id
1 'polypeptide(L)'
;MEKIAVLYDAGQAVLSTFDLDEVLQRILGIARDYFHLQNVAILLLDREAQQLYVRSQIGWDAGKDKIGLGYDQGLTGAAASKKRPVYAPDVSKDKRYICSARSTRSELAVPLMVRDEVVGVLDCQSDRLNHFDHETIDLLTLFSTQASIALQNARLYSLERERARQLEAINTIAQQSTAVMELEELLTHACGVIQHAFQVQHVSIFLREESDLVLRSHQGTLTLCIPPGERFPASGQPWSRILAASGTVIEKDLGVRPESYRLFAEAASRMSIPLISFGQTLGVLTLHSSQSDAFHGSDLRPLESVGDICANSIQNAHYVERVKQLAYLDGLTGIFNRRFFEMRIMEEIERARRYGSGMAVIMADIDQFKKLNDEFGHLLGDEVLRQVSSLFHQNLRKIDVVCRYGGEEFALLLTQTNAPQAVTVAEKLRKLVQGWEFPGVPRTVTISAGVAAFPDHGSGRDELVRAADNALYAAKQSGRNRVCLNSRSVFTHSSKTGKGGAAGQS
;
A
#
# COMPACT_ATOMS: atom_id res chain seq x y z
N MET A 1 43.65 7.77 41.79
CA MET A 1 42.26 7.31 41.96
C MET A 1 41.25 8.27 41.32
N GLU A 2 41.42 9.57 41.44
CA GLU A 2 40.49 10.60 40.90
C GLU A 2 40.34 10.55 39.38
N LYS A 3 41.45 10.35 38.63
CA LYS A 3 41.43 10.27 37.15
C LYS A 3 40.66 9.03 36.61
N ILE A 4 40.72 7.92 37.34
CA ILE A 4 39.98 6.66 36.93
C ILE A 4 38.50 6.84 37.21
N ALA A 5 38.11 7.53 38.29
CA ALA A 5 36.70 7.82 38.59
C ALA A 5 36.06 8.69 37.51
N VAL A 6 36.77 9.74 37.07
CA VAL A 6 36.28 10.65 36.00
C VAL A 6 36.14 9.92 34.69
N LEU A 7 37.07 9.02 34.34
CA LEU A 7 36.96 8.18 33.14
C LEU A 7 35.82 7.15 33.22
N TYR A 8 35.55 6.63 34.42
CA TYR A 8 34.39 5.78 34.64
C TYR A 8 33.08 6.53 34.44
N ASP A 9 32.96 7.73 35.00
CA ASP A 9 31.79 8.58 34.85
C ASP A 9 31.60 9.02 33.38
N ALA A 10 32.70 9.33 32.69
CA ALA A 10 32.72 9.61 31.26
C ALA A 10 32.26 8.39 30.44
N GLY A 11 32.74 7.19 30.79
CA GLY A 11 32.26 5.93 30.18
C GLY A 11 30.78 5.69 30.40
N GLN A 12 30.26 5.94 31.61
CA GLN A 12 28.83 5.86 31.91
C GLN A 12 28.00 6.90 31.11
N ALA A 13 28.53 8.11 30.93
CA ALA A 13 27.88 9.13 30.12
C ALA A 13 27.78 8.72 28.62
N VAL A 14 28.79 8.03 28.09
CA VAL A 14 28.77 7.49 26.73
C VAL A 14 27.75 6.36 26.58
N LEU A 15 27.57 5.54 27.64
CA LEU A 15 26.62 4.42 27.65
C LEU A 15 25.16 4.86 27.88
N SER A 16 24.88 6.14 28.15
CA SER A 16 23.52 6.63 28.45
C SER A 16 22.63 6.85 27.24
N THR A 17 23.15 6.72 26.03
CA THR A 17 22.40 6.82 24.78
C THR A 17 22.68 5.64 23.86
N PHE A 18 21.70 5.31 23.03
CA PHE A 18 21.82 4.29 21.97
C PHE A 18 21.83 4.89 20.56
N ASP A 19 21.80 6.21 20.44
CA ASP A 19 21.99 6.87 19.16
C ASP A 19 23.47 6.87 18.78
N LEU A 20 23.81 6.27 17.64
CA LEU A 20 25.20 6.08 17.21
C LEU A 20 25.92 7.40 17.02
N ASP A 21 25.27 8.40 16.41
CA ASP A 21 25.90 9.69 16.14
C ASP A 21 26.10 10.48 17.44
N GLU A 22 25.17 10.38 18.38
CA GLU A 22 25.32 10.97 19.71
C GLU A 22 26.45 10.30 20.51
N VAL A 23 26.55 8.96 20.47
CA VAL A 23 27.65 8.19 21.08
C VAL A 23 29.00 8.64 20.53
N LEU A 24 29.12 8.74 19.20
CA LEU A 24 30.36 9.19 18.55
C LEU A 24 30.75 10.60 18.99
N GLN A 25 29.81 11.54 19.00
CA GLN A 25 30.08 12.91 19.43
C GLN A 25 30.49 13.00 20.89
N ARG A 26 29.88 12.23 21.77
CA ARG A 26 30.24 12.16 23.19
C ARG A 26 31.65 11.60 23.41
N ILE A 27 31.99 10.51 22.69
CA ILE A 27 33.34 9.93 22.77
C ILE A 27 34.38 10.97 22.34
N LEU A 28 34.17 11.64 21.21
CA LEU A 28 35.09 12.66 20.71
C LEU A 28 35.20 13.85 21.64
N GLY A 29 34.07 14.35 22.16
CA GLY A 29 34.02 15.44 23.12
C GLY A 29 34.80 15.17 24.40
N ILE A 30 34.56 13.99 25.00
CA ILE A 30 35.27 13.55 26.20
C ILE A 30 36.76 13.37 25.94
N ALA A 31 37.14 12.69 24.84
CA ALA A 31 38.53 12.51 24.48
C ALA A 31 39.25 13.87 24.29
N ARG A 32 38.64 14.80 23.56
CA ARG A 32 39.19 16.14 23.34
C ARG A 32 39.37 16.93 24.65
N ASP A 33 38.33 17.02 25.43
CA ASP A 33 38.29 17.93 26.59
C ASP A 33 39.12 17.38 27.76
N TYR A 34 39.04 16.10 28.05
CA TYR A 34 39.76 15.47 29.15
C TYR A 34 41.27 15.31 28.90
N PHE A 35 41.64 14.91 27.65
CA PHE A 35 43.06 14.73 27.31
C PHE A 35 43.67 15.94 26.62
N HIS A 36 42.97 17.07 26.56
CA HIS A 36 43.44 18.32 25.95
C HIS A 36 43.96 18.17 24.53
N LEU A 37 43.19 17.44 23.73
CA LEU A 37 43.55 17.12 22.33
C LEU A 37 43.12 18.27 21.40
N GLN A 38 43.91 18.58 20.39
CA GLN A 38 43.54 19.53 19.33
C GLN A 38 42.62 18.90 18.31
N ASN A 39 42.96 17.69 17.89
CA ASN A 39 42.25 16.96 16.88
C ASN A 39 42.00 15.53 17.36
N VAL A 40 40.76 15.04 17.12
CA VAL A 40 40.39 13.67 17.48
C VAL A 40 39.40 13.15 16.46
N ALA A 41 39.55 11.87 16.09
CA ALA A 41 38.65 11.23 15.14
C ALA A 41 38.35 9.79 15.53
N ILE A 42 37.18 9.30 15.12
CA ILE A 42 36.85 7.89 15.14
C ILE A 42 36.74 7.39 13.71
N LEU A 43 37.59 6.42 13.40
CA LEU A 43 37.56 5.68 12.15
C LEU A 43 36.92 4.33 12.42
N LEU A 44 35.90 3.94 11.63
CA LEU A 44 35.29 2.63 11.71
C LEU A 44 35.82 1.72 10.63
N LEU A 45 35.90 0.42 10.93
CA LEU A 45 36.39 -0.58 10.00
C LEU A 45 35.24 -1.11 9.14
N ASP A 46 35.39 -0.93 7.82
CA ASP A 46 34.63 -1.70 6.84
C ASP A 46 35.34 -3.04 6.64
N ARG A 47 34.69 -4.12 7.05
CA ARG A 47 35.26 -5.48 7.01
C ARG A 47 35.32 -6.07 5.59
N GLU A 48 34.35 -5.68 4.75
CA GLU A 48 34.28 -6.17 3.37
C GLU A 48 35.36 -5.50 2.51
N ALA A 49 35.44 -4.17 2.63
CA ALA A 49 36.43 -3.38 1.90
C ALA A 49 37.84 -3.44 2.53
N GLN A 50 38.01 -3.97 3.75
CA GLN A 50 39.28 -3.94 4.53
C GLN A 50 39.85 -2.52 4.63
N GLN A 51 39.00 -1.54 4.89
CA GLN A 51 39.34 -0.13 4.96
C GLN A 51 38.78 0.52 6.23
N LEU A 52 39.54 1.48 6.76
CA LEU A 52 39.13 2.40 7.80
C LEU A 52 38.56 3.68 7.16
N TYR A 53 37.38 4.08 7.51
CA TYR A 53 36.76 5.33 7.06
C TYR A 53 36.44 6.23 8.25
N VAL A 54 36.64 7.53 8.07
CA VAL A 54 36.32 8.53 9.10
C VAL A 54 34.81 8.59 9.28
N ARG A 55 34.34 8.24 10.46
CA ARG A 55 32.89 8.29 10.79
C ARG A 55 32.52 9.58 11.51
N SER A 56 33.42 10.09 12.33
CA SER A 56 33.23 11.36 13.03
C SER A 56 34.59 11.95 13.44
N GLN A 57 34.70 13.28 13.50
CA GLN A 57 35.95 13.95 13.82
C GLN A 57 35.73 15.34 14.43
N ILE A 58 36.73 15.84 15.16
CA ILE A 58 36.85 17.22 15.66
C ILE A 58 38.23 17.72 15.33
N GLY A 59 38.33 18.88 14.68
CA GLY A 59 39.57 19.63 14.47
C GLY A 59 40.37 19.23 13.20
N TRP A 60 39.93 18.29 12.40
CA TRP A 60 40.61 17.95 11.14
C TRP A 60 40.40 19.03 10.07
N ASP A 61 41.37 19.16 9.17
CA ASP A 61 41.29 20.09 8.05
C ASP A 61 40.10 19.73 7.11
N ALA A 62 39.50 20.74 6.51
CA ALA A 62 38.35 20.56 5.62
C ALA A 62 38.66 19.59 4.45
N GLY A 63 37.73 18.68 4.18
CA GLY A 63 37.83 17.69 3.10
C GLY A 63 38.69 16.44 3.43
N LYS A 64 39.19 16.32 4.65
CA LYS A 64 39.95 15.15 5.11
C LYS A 64 39.05 14.06 5.72
N ASP A 65 37.80 14.36 5.95
CA ASP A 65 36.73 13.46 6.44
C ASP A 65 36.34 12.34 5.45
N LYS A 66 36.72 12.48 4.18
CA LYS A 66 36.40 11.48 3.11
C LYS A 66 37.55 10.52 2.79
N ILE A 67 38.55 10.45 3.64
CA ILE A 67 39.72 9.59 3.40
C ILE A 67 39.37 8.17 3.86
N GLY A 68 39.42 7.21 2.92
CA GLY A 68 39.49 5.79 3.22
C GLY A 68 40.96 5.37 3.36
N LEU A 69 41.31 4.73 4.46
CA LEU A 69 42.67 4.25 4.74
C LEU A 69 42.67 2.71 4.72
N GLY A 70 43.65 2.11 4.07
CA GLY A 70 43.83 0.67 4.15
C GLY A 70 44.07 0.19 5.59
N TYR A 71 43.74 -1.07 5.88
CA TYR A 71 43.83 -1.67 7.22
C TYR A 71 45.25 -1.64 7.83
N ASP A 72 46.27 -1.41 7.05
CA ASP A 72 47.69 -1.28 7.46
C ASP A 72 48.30 0.10 7.14
N GLN A 73 47.49 1.02 6.58
CA GLN A 73 48.00 2.34 6.18
C GLN A 73 47.89 3.35 7.34
N GLY A 74 48.95 4.14 7.45
CA GLY A 74 49.01 5.19 8.48
C GLY A 74 49.29 4.64 9.87
N LEU A 75 49.21 5.53 10.87
CA LEU A 75 49.26 5.15 12.28
C LEU A 75 47.98 4.44 12.71
N THR A 76 46.86 4.90 12.21
CA THR A 76 45.53 4.32 12.48
C THR A 76 45.40 2.88 11.94
N GLY A 77 45.84 2.64 10.69
CA GLY A 77 45.85 1.30 10.12
C GLY A 77 46.85 0.38 10.85
N ALA A 78 48.00 0.92 11.23
CA ALA A 78 48.99 0.17 12.02
C ALA A 78 48.45 -0.19 13.43
N ALA A 79 47.63 0.65 14.06
CA ALA A 79 46.97 0.33 15.32
C ALA A 79 45.91 -0.76 15.15
N ALA A 80 45.11 -0.68 14.07
CA ALA A 80 44.12 -1.68 13.73
C ALA A 80 44.78 -3.05 13.47
N SER A 81 45.77 -3.13 12.60
CA SER A 81 46.41 -4.39 12.24
C SER A 81 47.21 -5.04 13.39
N LYS A 82 47.84 -4.22 14.25
CA LYS A 82 48.58 -4.72 15.40
C LYS A 82 47.74 -4.96 16.64
N LYS A 83 46.48 -4.52 16.63
CA LYS A 83 45.52 -4.61 17.76
C LYS A 83 46.10 -4.01 19.07
N ARG A 84 46.86 -2.95 18.97
CA ARG A 84 47.48 -2.24 20.12
C ARG A 84 47.70 -0.77 19.79
N PRO A 85 47.79 0.10 20.79
CA PRO A 85 48.10 1.51 20.58
C PRO A 85 49.39 1.69 19.77
N VAL A 86 49.36 2.65 18.86
CA VAL A 86 50.53 3.05 18.03
C VAL A 86 50.75 4.54 18.23
N TYR A 87 51.91 4.90 18.73
CA TYR A 87 52.28 6.26 19.09
C TYR A 87 53.42 6.80 18.21
N ALA A 88 53.24 8.02 17.69
CA ALA A 88 54.25 8.84 17.05
C ALA A 88 54.52 10.09 17.89
N PRO A 89 55.63 10.15 18.66
CA PRO A 89 55.96 11.29 19.51
C PRO A 89 56.32 12.57 18.70
N ASP A 90 56.74 12.37 17.46
CA ASP A 90 57.03 13.42 16.46
C ASP A 90 56.59 12.90 15.10
N VAL A 91 55.44 13.35 14.62
CA VAL A 91 54.86 12.91 13.32
C VAL A 91 55.74 13.26 12.14
N SER A 92 56.61 14.26 12.23
CA SER A 92 57.52 14.65 11.16
C SER A 92 58.62 13.61 10.90
N LYS A 93 58.88 12.73 11.87
CA LYS A 93 59.90 11.66 11.81
C LYS A 93 59.28 10.28 11.55
N ASP A 94 57.97 10.14 11.60
CA ASP A 94 57.29 8.87 11.38
C ASP A 94 56.79 8.76 9.92
N LYS A 95 57.38 7.86 9.17
CA LYS A 95 57.04 7.65 7.75
C LYS A 95 55.63 7.13 7.51
N ARG A 96 54.96 6.66 8.56
CA ARG A 96 53.57 6.18 8.49
C ARG A 96 52.57 7.33 8.61
N TYR A 97 52.97 8.51 9.10
CA TYR A 97 52.07 9.62 9.33
C TYR A 97 51.35 10.07 8.04
N ILE A 98 50.04 10.15 8.08
CA ILE A 98 49.19 10.70 7.03
C ILE A 98 48.55 11.98 7.56
N CYS A 99 48.88 13.10 6.94
CA CYS A 99 48.45 14.41 7.41
C CYS A 99 46.93 14.61 7.30
N SER A 100 46.23 14.63 8.45
CA SER A 100 44.80 14.97 8.60
C SER A 100 44.62 16.40 9.05
N ALA A 101 45.54 16.93 9.85
CA ALA A 101 45.55 18.33 10.30
C ALA A 101 46.98 18.85 10.34
N ARG A 102 47.19 20.07 9.78
CA ARG A 102 48.54 20.70 9.67
C ARG A 102 49.15 21.06 11.01
N SER A 103 48.32 21.23 12.04
CA SER A 103 48.76 21.59 13.40
C SER A 103 49.34 20.39 14.16
N THR A 104 49.16 19.17 13.70
CA THR A 104 49.56 17.94 14.42
C THR A 104 51.08 17.80 14.51
N ARG A 105 51.57 17.55 15.74
CA ARG A 105 52.97 17.28 16.04
C ARG A 105 53.22 15.92 16.67
N SER A 106 52.27 15.38 17.41
CA SER A 106 52.29 14.01 17.90
C SER A 106 50.94 13.36 17.70
N GLU A 107 50.91 12.05 17.47
CA GLU A 107 49.71 11.26 17.20
C GLU A 107 49.74 9.94 17.96
N LEU A 108 48.60 9.61 18.58
CA LEU A 108 48.35 8.32 19.21
C LEU A 108 47.09 7.69 18.59
N ALA A 109 47.24 6.58 17.91
CA ALA A 109 46.13 5.78 17.39
C ALA A 109 45.82 4.61 18.36
N VAL A 110 44.60 4.54 18.89
CA VAL A 110 44.18 3.54 19.84
C VAL A 110 43.11 2.67 19.20
N PRO A 111 43.28 1.34 19.07
CA PRO A 111 42.28 0.47 18.45
C PRO A 111 41.05 0.38 19.36
N LEU A 112 39.88 0.47 18.76
CA LEU A 112 38.59 0.20 19.39
C LEU A 112 38.30 -1.28 19.25
N MET A 113 38.37 -1.99 20.38
CA MET A 113 38.31 -3.44 20.42
C MET A 113 37.03 -3.93 21.08
N VAL A 114 36.40 -4.93 20.46
CA VAL A 114 35.31 -5.68 21.07
C VAL A 114 35.70 -7.16 21.08
N ARG A 115 35.88 -7.73 22.25
CA ARG A 115 36.56 -9.03 22.42
C ARG A 115 37.93 -8.98 21.72
N ASP A 116 38.21 -9.83 20.74
CA ASP A 116 39.46 -9.87 20.00
C ASP A 116 39.38 -9.23 18.60
N GLU A 117 38.33 -8.48 18.30
CA GLU A 117 38.10 -7.90 16.98
C GLU A 117 38.17 -6.38 17.03
N VAL A 118 38.84 -5.80 16.02
CA VAL A 118 38.85 -4.35 15.81
C VAL A 118 37.53 -3.91 15.18
N VAL A 119 36.87 -2.94 15.78
CA VAL A 119 35.64 -2.30 15.24
C VAL A 119 35.96 -0.92 14.66
N GLY A 120 37.11 -0.34 15.03
CA GLY A 120 37.53 0.96 14.59
C GLY A 120 38.83 1.38 15.26
N VAL A 121 39.17 2.67 15.12
CA VAL A 121 40.36 3.29 15.74
C VAL A 121 39.96 4.67 16.26
N LEU A 122 40.37 4.99 17.49
CA LEU A 122 40.33 6.35 18.03
C LEU A 122 41.69 6.99 17.71
N ASP A 123 41.66 8.03 16.88
CA ASP A 123 42.79 8.81 16.49
C ASP A 123 42.87 10.07 17.33
N CYS A 124 43.96 10.23 18.09
CA CYS A 124 44.20 11.31 19.03
C CYS A 124 45.42 12.11 18.59
N GLN A 125 45.27 13.40 18.33
CA GLN A 125 46.36 14.24 17.80
C GLN A 125 46.55 15.51 18.67
N SER A 126 47.81 15.90 18.81
CA SER A 126 48.22 17.10 19.57
C SER A 126 49.20 17.94 18.76
N ASP A 127 49.15 19.28 18.99
CA ASP A 127 50.06 20.26 18.47
C ASP A 127 51.40 20.34 19.26
N ARG A 128 51.56 19.45 20.28
CA ARG A 128 52.76 19.36 21.12
C ARG A 128 53.52 18.10 20.78
N LEU A 129 54.86 18.17 20.79
CA LEU A 129 55.73 17.02 20.72
C LEU A 129 55.66 16.22 22.02
N ASN A 130 55.80 14.92 21.96
CA ASN A 130 55.80 14.03 23.12
C ASN A 130 54.55 14.20 24.05
N HIS A 131 53.40 14.55 23.51
CA HIS A 131 52.22 14.85 24.31
C HIS A 131 51.70 13.69 25.12
N PHE A 132 51.80 12.48 24.59
CA PHE A 132 51.23 11.26 25.20
C PHE A 132 52.33 10.52 25.98
N ASP A 133 52.28 10.63 27.30
CA ASP A 133 53.08 9.84 28.21
C ASP A 133 52.43 8.45 28.44
N HIS A 134 53.14 7.56 29.17
CA HIS A 134 52.64 6.21 29.45
C HIS A 134 51.28 6.22 30.16
N GLU A 135 51.11 7.11 31.14
CA GLU A 135 49.84 7.24 31.90
C GLU A 135 48.66 7.62 30.94
N THR A 136 48.91 8.60 30.07
CA THR A 136 47.90 9.06 29.08
C THR A 136 47.58 7.96 28.07
N ILE A 137 48.55 7.21 27.60
CA ILE A 137 48.34 6.06 26.68
C ILE A 137 47.49 4.99 27.37
N ASP A 138 47.76 4.64 28.63
CA ASP A 138 47.04 3.66 29.39
C ASP A 138 45.57 4.10 29.62
N LEU A 139 45.38 5.36 30.00
CA LEU A 139 44.06 5.95 30.21
C LEU A 139 43.24 6.01 28.92
N LEU A 140 43.81 6.41 27.78
CA LEU A 140 43.14 6.41 26.48
C LEU A 140 42.83 4.99 26.02
N THR A 141 43.67 4.02 26.35
CA THR A 141 43.41 2.61 26.07
C THR A 141 42.25 2.07 26.88
N LEU A 142 42.15 2.41 28.16
CA LEU A 142 41.02 2.08 29.00
C LEU A 142 39.72 2.74 28.52
N PHE A 143 39.79 4.05 28.19
CA PHE A 143 38.65 4.80 27.63
C PHE A 143 38.17 4.21 26.29
N SER A 144 39.10 3.83 25.39
CA SER A 144 38.76 3.21 24.11
C SER A 144 38.04 1.88 24.25
N THR A 145 38.28 1.13 25.33
CA THR A 145 37.54 -0.08 25.67
C THR A 145 36.07 0.22 25.97
N GLN A 146 35.80 1.24 26.79
CA GLN A 146 34.43 1.66 27.10
C GLN A 146 33.72 2.25 25.86
N ALA A 147 34.44 3.05 25.08
CA ALA A 147 33.97 3.61 23.82
C ALA A 147 33.57 2.48 22.82
N SER A 148 34.37 1.43 22.74
CA SER A 148 34.11 0.27 21.87
C SER A 148 32.81 -0.46 22.25
N ILE A 149 32.58 -0.66 23.55
CA ILE A 149 31.35 -1.28 24.07
C ILE A 149 30.13 -0.41 23.73
N ALA A 150 30.22 0.91 23.96
CA ALA A 150 29.13 1.83 23.68
C ALA A 150 28.79 1.87 22.16
N LEU A 151 29.78 1.93 21.30
CA LEU A 151 29.61 1.87 19.85
C LEU A 151 28.95 0.58 19.41
N GLN A 152 29.39 -0.55 19.96
CA GLN A 152 28.76 -1.83 19.65
C GLN A 152 27.30 -1.88 20.09
N ASN A 153 27.02 -1.43 21.30
CA ASN A 153 25.65 -1.40 21.83
C ASN A 153 24.75 -0.51 20.99
N ALA A 154 25.19 0.69 20.63
CA ALA A 154 24.45 1.59 19.76
C ALA A 154 24.17 0.98 18.38
N ARG A 155 25.18 0.32 17.78
CA ARG A 155 25.04 -0.38 16.50
C ARG A 155 24.05 -1.54 16.58
N LEU A 156 24.14 -2.37 17.61
CA LEU A 156 23.19 -3.49 17.81
C LEU A 156 21.79 -2.99 18.03
N TYR A 157 21.60 -1.96 18.86
CA TYR A 157 20.30 -1.35 19.10
C TYR A 157 19.67 -0.77 17.81
N SER A 158 20.47 -0.09 16.99
CA SER A 158 20.03 0.44 15.70
C SER A 158 19.55 -0.67 14.78
N LEU A 159 20.31 -1.77 14.66
CA LEU A 159 19.96 -2.94 13.85
C LEU A 159 18.68 -3.63 14.35
N GLU A 160 18.56 -3.83 15.66
CA GLU A 160 17.33 -4.42 16.25
C GLU A 160 16.10 -3.54 16.05
N ARG A 161 16.25 -2.22 16.18
CA ARG A 161 15.17 -1.27 15.96
C ARG A 161 14.70 -1.26 14.50
N GLU A 162 15.65 -1.33 13.57
CA GLU A 162 15.33 -1.44 12.13
C GLU A 162 14.58 -2.74 11.83
N ARG A 163 15.09 -3.85 12.36
CA ARG A 163 14.45 -5.16 12.20
C ARG A 163 13.05 -5.20 12.81
N ALA A 164 12.86 -4.58 13.99
CA ALA A 164 11.55 -4.47 14.60
C ALA A 164 10.56 -3.69 13.73
N ARG A 165 10.99 -2.56 13.14
CA ARG A 165 10.16 -1.78 12.21
C ARG A 165 9.75 -2.59 10.98
N GLN A 166 10.69 -3.34 10.40
CA GLN A 166 10.41 -4.19 9.23
C GLN A 166 9.40 -5.29 9.57
N LEU A 167 9.54 -5.95 10.72
CA LEU A 167 8.58 -6.95 11.19
C LEU A 167 7.20 -6.37 11.49
N GLU A 168 7.13 -5.18 12.07
CA GLU A 168 5.87 -4.47 12.34
C GLU A 168 5.15 -4.13 11.01
N ALA A 169 5.89 -3.68 10.00
CA ALA A 169 5.35 -3.43 8.67
C ALA A 169 4.76 -4.70 8.04
N ILE A 170 5.52 -5.80 8.09
CA ILE A 170 5.07 -7.11 7.60
C ILE A 170 3.77 -7.52 8.28
N ASN A 171 3.70 -7.42 9.62
CA ASN A 171 2.49 -7.76 10.38
C ASN A 171 1.30 -6.82 10.06
N THR A 172 1.55 -5.54 9.88
CA THR A 172 0.51 -4.55 9.54
C THR A 172 -0.14 -4.87 8.19
N ILE A 173 0.66 -5.15 7.17
CA ILE A 173 0.17 -5.54 5.84
C ILE A 173 -0.59 -6.87 5.92
N ALA A 174 -0.05 -7.86 6.65
CA ALA A 174 -0.68 -9.17 6.81
C ALA A 174 -2.05 -9.09 7.54
N GLN A 175 -2.17 -8.30 8.58
CA GLN A 175 -3.43 -8.14 9.33
C GLN A 175 -4.50 -7.43 8.50
N GLN A 176 -4.12 -6.44 7.71
CA GLN A 176 -5.06 -5.71 6.87
C GLN A 176 -5.55 -6.50 5.66
N SER A 177 -4.79 -7.50 5.23
CA SER A 177 -5.23 -8.43 4.18
C SER A 177 -6.45 -9.27 4.58
N THR A 178 -6.80 -9.33 5.86
CA THR A 178 -7.98 -10.02 6.38
C THR A 178 -9.20 -9.10 6.55
N ALA A 179 -9.02 -7.78 6.51
CA ALA A 179 -10.10 -6.82 6.53
C ALA A 179 -10.79 -6.73 5.17
N VAL A 180 -12.11 -6.50 5.14
CA VAL A 180 -12.87 -6.27 3.91
C VAL A 180 -12.58 -4.85 3.39
N MET A 181 -11.37 -4.65 2.86
CA MET A 181 -10.97 -3.41 2.18
C MET A 181 -11.11 -3.58 0.67
N GLU A 182 -11.41 -2.49 -0.01
CA GLU A 182 -11.32 -2.46 -1.47
C GLU A 182 -9.86 -2.59 -1.91
N LEU A 183 -9.63 -3.26 -3.04
CA LEU A 183 -8.28 -3.55 -3.54
C LEU A 183 -7.41 -2.29 -3.67
N GLU A 184 -7.97 -1.18 -4.16
CA GLU A 184 -7.25 0.09 -4.33
C GLU A 184 -6.78 0.70 -2.99
N GLU A 185 -7.60 0.61 -1.95
CA GLU A 185 -7.25 1.07 -0.61
C GLU A 185 -6.13 0.21 -0.01
N LEU A 186 -6.22 -1.12 -0.18
CA LEU A 186 -5.19 -2.06 0.26
C LEU A 186 -3.83 -1.74 -0.39
N LEU A 187 -3.80 -1.54 -1.72
CA LEU A 187 -2.58 -1.27 -2.46
C LEU A 187 -1.94 0.07 -2.05
N THR A 188 -2.77 1.10 -1.86
CA THR A 188 -2.30 2.43 -1.46
C THR A 188 -1.71 2.38 -0.06
N HIS A 189 -2.37 1.68 0.86
CA HIS A 189 -1.87 1.51 2.21
C HIS A 189 -0.56 0.71 2.24
N ALA A 190 -0.48 -0.40 1.48
CA ALA A 190 0.73 -1.21 1.37
C ALA A 190 1.93 -0.39 0.86
N CYS A 191 1.75 0.43 -0.18
CA CYS A 191 2.80 1.33 -0.66
C CYS A 191 3.31 2.28 0.43
N GLY A 192 2.40 2.88 1.21
CA GLY A 192 2.77 3.79 2.31
C GLY A 192 3.53 3.09 3.43
N VAL A 193 3.07 1.92 3.86
CA VAL A 193 3.73 1.12 4.90
C VAL A 193 5.13 0.69 4.46
N ILE A 194 5.28 0.19 3.23
CA ILE A 194 6.57 -0.23 2.67
C ILE A 194 7.53 0.97 2.59
N GLN A 195 7.08 2.10 2.03
CA GLN A 195 7.89 3.30 1.92
C GLN A 195 8.46 3.74 3.27
N HIS A 196 7.60 3.80 4.28
CA HIS A 196 7.98 4.27 5.62
C HIS A 196 8.89 3.28 6.36
N ALA A 197 8.55 1.99 6.35
CA ALA A 197 9.28 0.98 7.12
C ALA A 197 10.66 0.67 6.54
N PHE A 198 10.79 0.68 5.22
CA PHE A 198 12.04 0.40 4.53
C PHE A 198 12.79 1.67 4.09
N GLN A 199 12.26 2.86 4.43
CA GLN A 199 12.87 4.17 4.13
C GLN A 199 13.25 4.33 2.65
N VAL A 200 12.44 3.75 1.74
CA VAL A 200 12.66 3.88 0.30
C VAL A 200 12.04 5.17 -0.24
N GLN A 201 12.67 5.78 -1.25
CA GLN A 201 12.18 7.05 -1.79
C GLN A 201 10.85 6.92 -2.52
N HIS A 202 10.64 5.81 -3.24
CA HIS A 202 9.39 5.58 -3.96
C HIS A 202 9.06 4.10 -4.09
N VAL A 203 7.78 3.78 -3.92
CA VAL A 203 7.21 2.42 -4.05
C VAL A 203 6.09 2.48 -5.06
N SER A 204 5.95 1.47 -5.92
CA SER A 204 4.85 1.34 -6.85
C SER A 204 4.40 -0.10 -6.99
N ILE A 205 3.11 -0.31 -7.17
CA ILE A 205 2.52 -1.64 -7.42
C ILE A 205 1.82 -1.61 -8.78
N PHE A 206 2.26 -2.51 -9.64
CA PHE A 206 1.64 -2.80 -10.92
C PHE A 206 0.88 -4.11 -10.83
N LEU A 207 -0.36 -4.15 -11.31
CA LEU A 207 -1.12 -5.38 -11.44
C LEU A 207 -1.21 -5.80 -12.89
N ARG A 208 -1.24 -7.11 -13.10
CA ARG A 208 -1.42 -7.71 -14.41
C ARG A 208 -2.90 -7.76 -14.75
N GLU A 209 -3.26 -7.14 -15.88
CA GLU A 209 -4.60 -7.17 -16.47
C GLU A 209 -4.48 -7.72 -17.89
N GLU A 210 -4.96 -8.91 -18.09
CA GLU A 210 -4.84 -9.63 -19.37
C GLU A 210 -3.38 -9.74 -19.83
N SER A 211 -3.00 -9.00 -20.87
CA SER A 211 -1.65 -8.96 -21.45
C SER A 211 -0.79 -7.79 -20.96
N ASP A 212 -1.33 -6.92 -20.11
CA ASP A 212 -0.69 -5.65 -19.72
C ASP A 212 -0.42 -5.59 -18.21
N LEU A 213 0.53 -4.74 -17.84
CA LEU A 213 0.73 -4.26 -16.47
C LEU A 213 0.16 -2.85 -16.35
N VAL A 214 -0.62 -2.63 -15.32
CA VAL A 214 -1.26 -1.33 -15.02
C VAL A 214 -0.77 -0.84 -13.67
N LEU A 215 -0.30 0.43 -13.61
CA LEU A 215 0.04 1.08 -12.35
C LEU A 215 -1.22 1.30 -11.53
N ARG A 216 -1.35 0.60 -10.40
CA ARG A 216 -2.52 0.68 -9.53
C ARG A 216 -2.31 1.57 -8.32
N SER A 217 -1.09 1.58 -7.79
CA SER A 217 -0.77 2.45 -6.66
C SER A 217 0.71 2.81 -6.65
N HIS A 218 1.02 4.00 -6.15
CA HIS A 218 2.38 4.43 -5.89
C HIS A 218 2.42 5.43 -4.72
N GLN A 219 3.56 5.48 -4.03
CA GLN A 219 3.80 6.40 -2.91
C GLN A 219 5.28 6.77 -2.87
N GLY A 220 5.57 8.05 -2.69
CA GLY A 220 6.95 8.53 -2.53
C GLY A 220 7.18 9.95 -3.04
N THR A 221 8.45 10.33 -3.14
CA THR A 221 8.89 11.71 -3.44
C THR A 221 9.38 11.91 -4.87
N LEU A 222 9.55 10.84 -5.65
CA LEU A 222 10.03 10.95 -7.04
C LEU A 222 8.89 11.36 -7.99
N THR A 223 9.23 12.12 -9.02
CA THR A 223 8.27 12.63 -10.01
C THR A 223 7.91 11.55 -11.02
N LEU A 224 6.63 11.20 -11.09
CA LEU A 224 6.11 10.21 -12.04
C LEU A 224 6.13 10.77 -13.46
N CYS A 225 6.73 10.03 -14.41
CA CYS A 225 6.86 10.43 -15.83
C CYS A 225 5.73 9.89 -16.72
N ILE A 226 4.84 9.08 -16.19
CA ILE A 226 3.78 8.41 -16.94
C ILE A 226 2.41 8.94 -16.50
N PRO A 227 1.42 9.03 -17.42
CA PRO A 227 0.06 9.41 -17.05
C PRO A 227 -0.60 8.34 -16.18
N PRO A 228 -1.54 8.72 -15.29
CA PRO A 228 -2.32 7.76 -14.52
C PRO A 228 -3.10 6.80 -15.42
N GLY A 229 -3.07 5.50 -15.10
CA GLY A 229 -3.80 4.48 -15.86
C GLY A 229 -3.12 4.00 -17.14
N GLU A 230 -1.86 4.39 -17.39
CA GLU A 230 -1.10 3.88 -18.53
C GLU A 230 -0.91 2.36 -18.44
N ARG A 231 -1.03 1.70 -19.58
CA ARG A 231 -0.89 0.25 -19.74
C ARG A 231 0.44 -0.08 -20.38
N PHE A 232 1.16 -1.00 -19.77
CA PHE A 232 2.45 -1.48 -20.24
C PHE A 232 2.32 -2.92 -20.73
N PRO A 233 2.59 -3.20 -22.01
CA PRO A 233 2.59 -4.59 -22.47
C PRO A 233 3.52 -5.46 -21.62
N ALA A 234 3.01 -6.54 -21.04
CA ALA A 234 3.79 -7.45 -20.20
C ALA A 234 4.93 -8.12 -20.98
N SER A 235 4.80 -8.24 -22.31
CA SER A 235 5.84 -8.72 -23.24
C SER A 235 6.90 -7.66 -23.56
N GLY A 236 6.63 -6.36 -23.25
CA GLY A 236 7.57 -5.26 -23.48
C GLY A 236 8.69 -5.24 -22.44
N GLN A 237 9.83 -4.60 -22.80
CA GLN A 237 10.92 -4.34 -21.84
C GLN A 237 10.57 -3.14 -20.98
N PRO A 238 10.87 -3.12 -19.68
CA PRO A 238 11.61 -4.13 -18.88
C PRO A 238 10.74 -5.27 -18.32
N TRP A 239 9.41 -5.20 -18.50
CA TRP A 239 8.45 -6.03 -17.79
C TRP A 239 8.56 -7.51 -18.14
N SER A 240 8.80 -7.85 -19.41
CA SER A 240 8.99 -9.24 -19.83
C SER A 240 10.14 -9.93 -19.09
N ARG A 241 11.25 -9.19 -18.83
CA ARG A 241 12.39 -9.70 -18.05
C ARG A 241 12.02 -9.92 -16.58
N ILE A 242 11.32 -8.95 -15.98
CA ILE A 242 10.92 -9.01 -14.57
C ILE A 242 9.90 -10.15 -14.36
N LEU A 243 8.92 -10.26 -15.25
CA LEU A 243 7.89 -11.30 -15.17
C LEU A 243 8.40 -12.71 -15.50
N ALA A 244 9.43 -12.82 -16.36
CA ALA A 244 10.10 -14.09 -16.66
C ALA A 244 11.08 -14.52 -15.56
N ALA A 245 11.58 -13.57 -14.76
CA ALA A 245 12.44 -13.86 -13.61
C ALA A 245 11.57 -14.49 -12.52
N SER A 246 11.95 -15.68 -12.07
CA SER A 246 11.29 -16.34 -10.92
C SER A 246 11.63 -15.69 -9.56
N GLY A 247 12.25 -14.50 -9.56
CA GLY A 247 12.72 -13.80 -8.37
C GLY A 247 12.96 -12.31 -8.60
N THR A 248 13.44 -11.65 -7.57
CA THR A 248 13.69 -10.21 -7.55
C THR A 248 14.77 -9.78 -8.54
N VAL A 249 14.52 -8.69 -9.24
CA VAL A 249 15.46 -8.06 -10.18
C VAL A 249 15.94 -6.74 -9.60
N ILE A 250 17.26 -6.59 -9.42
CA ILE A 250 17.90 -5.33 -8.97
C ILE A 250 18.62 -4.71 -10.17
N GLU A 251 18.30 -3.46 -10.46
CA GLU A 251 18.96 -2.63 -11.46
C GLU A 251 19.70 -1.51 -10.74
N LYS A 252 21.01 -1.64 -10.67
CA LYS A 252 21.89 -0.76 -9.89
C LYS A 252 22.07 0.62 -10.51
N ASP A 253 21.98 0.72 -11.83
CA ASP A 253 22.08 1.96 -12.60
C ASP A 253 21.08 1.97 -13.75
N LEU A 254 20.09 2.84 -13.66
CA LEU A 254 19.10 3.09 -14.71
C LEU A 254 19.59 4.13 -15.73
N GLY A 255 20.70 4.85 -15.46
CA GLY A 255 21.27 5.86 -16.35
C GLY A 255 21.79 5.30 -17.67
N VAL A 256 22.15 4.01 -17.68
CA VAL A 256 22.62 3.27 -18.88
C VAL A 256 21.45 2.76 -19.74
N ARG A 257 20.19 2.94 -19.31
CA ARG A 257 19.00 2.40 -19.98
C ARG A 257 18.28 3.49 -20.79
N PRO A 258 17.53 3.11 -21.84
CA PRO A 258 16.66 4.06 -22.56
C PRO A 258 15.66 4.78 -21.63
N GLU A 259 15.30 6.01 -21.94
CA GLU A 259 14.35 6.81 -21.13
C GLU A 259 12.99 6.14 -20.97
N SER A 260 12.56 5.33 -21.94
CA SER A 260 11.33 4.52 -21.86
C SER A 260 11.29 3.51 -20.71
N TYR A 261 12.44 3.27 -20.07
CA TYR A 261 12.56 2.43 -18.87
C TYR A 261 12.33 3.19 -17.56
N ARG A 262 12.31 4.52 -17.59
CA ARG A 262 12.19 5.35 -16.40
C ARG A 262 10.72 5.65 -16.12
N LEU A 263 10.22 5.11 -15.03
CA LEU A 263 8.91 5.44 -14.49
C LEU A 263 8.94 6.79 -13.76
N PHE A 264 10.08 7.15 -13.20
CA PHE A 264 10.32 8.36 -12.43
C PHE A 264 11.57 9.07 -12.98
N ALA A 265 11.47 10.41 -13.13
CA ALA A 265 12.52 11.22 -13.75
C ALA A 265 13.87 11.10 -13.03
N GLU A 266 13.84 11.10 -11.72
CA GLU A 266 15.03 11.13 -10.87
C GLU A 266 15.55 9.74 -10.49
N ALA A 267 14.87 8.66 -10.90
CA ALA A 267 15.26 7.31 -10.50
C ALA A 267 16.60 6.90 -11.13
N ALA A 268 17.56 6.57 -10.29
CA ALA A 268 18.89 6.05 -10.68
C ALA A 268 19.03 4.55 -10.46
N SER A 269 18.32 3.96 -9.49
CA SER A 269 18.29 2.51 -9.26
C SER A 269 16.88 2.01 -8.98
N ARG A 270 16.67 0.71 -9.21
CA ARG A 270 15.36 0.05 -9.03
C ARG A 270 15.52 -1.38 -8.54
N MET A 271 14.65 -1.77 -7.59
CA MET A 271 14.39 -3.15 -7.23
C MET A 271 12.97 -3.51 -7.68
N SER A 272 12.80 -4.65 -8.33
CA SER A 272 11.51 -5.14 -8.83
C SER A 272 11.26 -6.54 -8.31
N ILE A 273 10.15 -6.73 -7.60
CA ILE A 273 9.76 -7.97 -6.93
C ILE A 273 8.48 -8.47 -7.59
N PRO A 274 8.48 -9.64 -8.24
CA PRO A 274 7.26 -10.19 -8.81
C PRO A 274 6.30 -10.60 -7.70
N LEU A 275 5.04 -10.22 -7.82
CA LEU A 275 3.97 -10.59 -6.91
C LEU A 275 3.37 -11.92 -7.35
N ILE A 276 3.81 -13.01 -6.73
CA ILE A 276 3.43 -14.36 -7.13
C ILE A 276 2.54 -15.00 -6.06
N SER A 277 1.36 -15.48 -6.46
CA SER A 277 0.48 -16.27 -5.59
C SER A 277 0.01 -17.52 -6.33
N PHE A 278 0.10 -18.69 -5.69
CA PHE A 278 -0.24 -19.99 -6.28
C PHE A 278 0.36 -20.25 -7.67
N GLY A 279 1.61 -19.81 -7.87
CA GLY A 279 2.33 -19.98 -9.13
C GLY A 279 1.92 -19.04 -10.27
N GLN A 280 1.02 -18.10 -10.01
CA GLN A 280 0.63 -17.05 -10.95
C GLN A 280 1.23 -15.70 -10.56
N THR A 281 1.83 -15.01 -11.52
CA THR A 281 2.31 -13.66 -11.33
C THR A 281 1.14 -12.69 -11.50
N LEU A 282 0.73 -12.08 -10.38
CA LEU A 282 -0.38 -11.13 -10.30
C LEU A 282 0.03 -9.71 -10.66
N GLY A 283 1.33 -9.40 -10.52
CA GLY A 283 1.85 -8.07 -10.73
C GLY A 283 3.32 -7.94 -10.35
N VAL A 284 3.76 -6.71 -10.14
CA VAL A 284 5.13 -6.37 -9.76
C VAL A 284 5.11 -5.25 -8.72
N LEU A 285 5.82 -5.43 -7.62
CA LEU A 285 6.17 -4.39 -6.66
C LEU A 285 7.51 -3.80 -7.08
N THR A 286 7.59 -2.48 -7.25
CA THR A 286 8.84 -1.80 -7.61
C THR A 286 9.21 -0.74 -6.57
N LEU A 287 10.50 -0.70 -6.22
CA LEU A 287 11.10 0.28 -5.34
C LEU A 287 12.12 1.08 -6.12
N HIS A 288 12.15 2.39 -5.94
CA HIS A 288 13.01 3.29 -6.69
C HIS A 288 13.80 4.22 -5.77
N SER A 289 15.03 4.53 -6.18
CA SER A 289 15.91 5.50 -5.52
C SER A 289 16.58 6.41 -6.56
N SER A 290 16.81 7.67 -6.17
CA SER A 290 17.63 8.62 -6.93
C SER A 290 19.15 8.36 -6.79
N GLN A 291 19.54 7.45 -5.93
CA GLN A 291 20.92 7.01 -5.78
C GLN A 291 21.18 5.74 -6.58
N SER A 292 22.32 5.67 -7.28
CA SER A 292 22.76 4.43 -7.92
C SER A 292 23.17 3.41 -6.85
N ASP A 293 22.92 2.13 -7.14
CA ASP A 293 23.24 0.99 -6.26
C ASP A 293 22.65 1.11 -4.84
N ALA A 294 21.44 1.69 -4.74
CA ALA A 294 20.80 1.92 -3.44
C ALA A 294 20.24 0.63 -2.78
N PHE A 295 20.05 -0.44 -3.55
CA PHE A 295 19.43 -1.68 -3.05
C PHE A 295 20.48 -2.79 -2.94
N HIS A 296 20.62 -3.36 -1.73
CA HIS A 296 21.60 -4.37 -1.41
C HIS A 296 20.97 -5.73 -1.06
N GLY A 297 21.77 -6.77 -1.01
CA GLY A 297 21.31 -8.13 -0.72
C GLY A 297 20.69 -8.30 0.68
N SER A 298 21.04 -7.43 1.65
CA SER A 298 20.44 -7.41 3.00
C SER A 298 18.97 -7.08 2.99
N ASP A 299 18.53 -6.24 2.02
CA ASP A 299 17.16 -5.72 1.93
C ASP A 299 16.22 -6.71 1.22
N LEU A 300 16.82 -7.67 0.51
CA LEU A 300 16.11 -8.58 -0.39
C LEU A 300 15.06 -9.43 0.33
N ARG A 301 15.48 -10.21 1.33
CA ARG A 301 14.58 -11.15 2.01
C ARG A 301 13.38 -10.51 2.70
N PRO A 302 13.53 -9.42 3.48
CA PRO A 302 12.38 -8.75 4.08
C PRO A 302 11.40 -8.21 3.04
N LEU A 303 11.90 -7.62 1.94
CA LEU A 303 11.07 -7.07 0.86
C LEU A 303 10.40 -8.15 0.02
N GLU A 304 11.06 -9.28 -0.23
CA GLU A 304 10.43 -10.46 -0.86
C GLU A 304 9.27 -10.98 0.00
N SER A 305 9.45 -11.10 1.32
CA SER A 305 8.38 -11.50 2.23
C SER A 305 7.18 -10.54 2.18
N VAL A 306 7.44 -9.23 2.07
CA VAL A 306 6.38 -8.23 1.86
C VAL A 306 5.69 -8.46 0.50
N GLY A 307 6.44 -8.72 -0.55
CA GLY A 307 5.90 -9.05 -1.88
C GLY A 307 4.96 -10.25 -1.84
N ASP A 308 5.35 -11.32 -1.15
CA ASP A 308 4.52 -12.53 -0.98
C ASP A 308 3.21 -12.22 -0.23
N ILE A 309 3.27 -11.41 0.83
CA ILE A 309 2.07 -10.99 1.58
C ILE A 309 1.17 -10.13 0.71
N CYS A 310 1.72 -9.16 -0.02
CA CYS A 310 0.96 -8.35 -0.96
C CYS A 310 0.29 -9.22 -2.04
N ALA A 311 1.02 -10.18 -2.62
CA ALA A 311 0.47 -11.11 -3.62
C ALA A 311 -0.71 -11.91 -3.07
N ASN A 312 -0.58 -12.48 -1.87
CA ASN A 312 -1.65 -13.23 -1.22
C ASN A 312 -2.85 -12.33 -0.89
N SER A 313 -2.61 -11.09 -0.46
CA SER A 313 -3.66 -10.11 -0.16
C SER A 313 -4.45 -9.72 -1.41
N ILE A 314 -3.77 -9.46 -2.52
CA ILE A 314 -4.36 -9.18 -3.84
C ILE A 314 -5.21 -10.38 -4.30
N GLN A 315 -4.66 -11.59 -4.19
CA GLN A 315 -5.38 -12.81 -4.56
C GLN A 315 -6.65 -13.02 -3.73
N ASN A 316 -6.58 -12.79 -2.42
CA ASN A 316 -7.73 -12.86 -1.53
C ASN A 316 -8.81 -11.82 -1.91
N ALA A 317 -8.41 -10.57 -2.20
CA ALA A 317 -9.33 -9.53 -2.66
C ALA A 317 -10.03 -9.95 -3.98
N HIS A 318 -9.30 -10.53 -4.93
CA HIS A 318 -9.87 -11.07 -6.17
C HIS A 318 -10.86 -12.23 -5.89
N TYR A 319 -10.54 -13.13 -4.95
CA TYR A 319 -11.46 -14.22 -4.58
C TYR A 319 -12.74 -13.68 -3.93
N VAL A 320 -12.62 -12.73 -2.99
CA VAL A 320 -13.79 -12.10 -2.35
C VAL A 320 -14.68 -11.44 -3.39
N GLU A 321 -14.10 -10.69 -4.32
CA GLU A 321 -14.85 -10.04 -5.40
C GLU A 321 -15.51 -11.08 -6.32
N ARG A 322 -14.79 -12.15 -6.67
CA ARG A 322 -15.35 -13.25 -7.47
C ARG A 322 -16.50 -13.96 -6.78
N VAL A 323 -16.36 -14.21 -5.47
CA VAL A 323 -17.45 -14.81 -4.66
C VAL A 323 -18.66 -13.88 -4.59
N LYS A 324 -18.45 -12.57 -4.42
CA LYS A 324 -19.52 -11.57 -4.48
C LYS A 324 -20.23 -11.58 -5.83
N GLN A 325 -19.50 -11.61 -6.95
CA GLN A 325 -20.08 -11.70 -8.29
C GLN A 325 -20.91 -12.96 -8.45
N LEU A 326 -20.37 -14.13 -8.06
CA LEU A 326 -21.10 -15.40 -8.12
C LEU A 326 -22.34 -15.42 -7.21
N ALA A 327 -22.30 -14.72 -6.09
CA ALA A 327 -23.41 -14.63 -5.14
C ALA A 327 -24.52 -13.66 -5.58
N TYR A 328 -24.20 -12.65 -6.39
CA TYR A 328 -25.09 -11.55 -6.71
C TYR A 328 -25.50 -11.42 -8.17
N LEU A 329 -24.81 -12.10 -9.10
CA LEU A 329 -25.19 -12.11 -10.51
C LEU A 329 -26.00 -13.36 -10.86
N ASP A 330 -26.90 -13.21 -11.85
CA ASP A 330 -27.59 -14.32 -12.49
C ASP A 330 -26.70 -14.95 -13.57
N GLY A 331 -26.46 -16.25 -13.47
CA GLY A 331 -25.50 -16.96 -14.32
C GLY A 331 -25.87 -17.02 -15.81
N LEU A 332 -27.14 -16.82 -16.17
CA LEU A 332 -27.61 -16.81 -17.56
C LEU A 332 -27.51 -15.42 -18.20
N THR A 333 -27.93 -14.42 -17.46
CA THR A 333 -28.17 -13.06 -18.00
C THR A 333 -27.08 -12.05 -17.67
N GLY A 334 -26.24 -12.35 -16.66
CA GLY A 334 -25.15 -11.47 -16.20
C GLY A 334 -25.62 -10.21 -15.45
N ILE A 335 -26.92 -9.95 -15.33
CA ILE A 335 -27.47 -8.91 -14.45
C ILE A 335 -27.56 -9.41 -13.01
N PHE A 336 -27.91 -8.55 -12.07
CA PHE A 336 -28.06 -8.95 -10.67
C PHE A 336 -29.16 -10.00 -10.50
N ASN A 337 -29.02 -10.84 -9.47
CA ASN A 337 -30.02 -11.84 -9.11
C ASN A 337 -30.97 -11.32 -8.00
N ARG A 338 -31.96 -12.12 -7.65
CA ARG A 338 -32.95 -11.83 -6.61
C ARG A 338 -32.30 -11.49 -5.26
N ARG A 339 -31.23 -12.19 -4.88
CA ARG A 339 -30.54 -11.97 -3.58
C ARG A 339 -29.94 -10.57 -3.48
N PHE A 340 -29.36 -10.08 -4.56
CA PHE A 340 -28.85 -8.70 -4.62
C PHE A 340 -29.99 -7.68 -4.51
N PHE A 341 -31.09 -7.91 -5.23
CA PHE A 341 -32.27 -7.04 -5.17
C PHE A 341 -32.80 -6.94 -3.74
N GLU A 342 -32.96 -8.06 -3.02
CA GLU A 342 -33.49 -8.10 -1.65
C GLU A 342 -32.59 -7.32 -0.66
N MET A 343 -31.28 -7.35 -0.85
CA MET A 343 -30.33 -6.57 -0.07
C MET A 343 -30.43 -5.08 -0.42
N ARG A 344 -30.37 -4.76 -1.69
CA ARG A 344 -30.27 -3.39 -2.19
C ARG A 344 -31.52 -2.55 -1.93
N ILE A 345 -32.70 -3.13 -2.05
CA ILE A 345 -33.95 -2.43 -1.80
C ILE A 345 -34.07 -1.95 -0.34
N MET A 346 -33.53 -2.70 0.62
CA MET A 346 -33.56 -2.29 2.03
C MET A 346 -32.62 -1.08 2.25
N GLU A 347 -31.43 -1.08 1.67
CA GLU A 347 -30.50 0.05 1.74
C GLU A 347 -31.11 1.32 1.13
N GLU A 348 -31.75 1.20 -0.03
CA GLU A 348 -32.37 2.35 -0.72
C GLU A 348 -33.60 2.88 0.00
N ILE A 349 -34.40 2.05 0.64
CA ILE A 349 -35.51 2.50 1.50
C ILE A 349 -34.97 3.32 2.67
N GLU A 350 -33.94 2.85 3.36
CA GLU A 350 -33.33 3.60 4.46
C GLU A 350 -32.71 4.92 3.98
N ARG A 351 -32.08 4.91 2.81
CA ARG A 351 -31.54 6.12 2.18
C ARG A 351 -32.65 7.10 1.82
N ALA A 352 -33.73 6.62 1.16
CA ALA A 352 -34.86 7.43 0.77
C ALA A 352 -35.57 8.06 1.99
N ARG A 353 -35.70 7.30 3.08
CA ARG A 353 -36.26 7.79 4.36
C ARG A 353 -35.38 8.87 4.99
N ARG A 354 -34.04 8.69 4.98
CA ARG A 354 -33.09 9.64 5.59
C ARG A 354 -33.03 10.97 4.85
N TYR A 355 -33.09 10.93 3.53
CA TYR A 355 -32.93 12.12 2.69
C TYR A 355 -34.24 12.69 2.15
N GLY A 356 -35.38 12.10 2.50
CA GLY A 356 -36.68 12.52 1.99
C GLY A 356 -36.86 12.38 0.49
N SER A 357 -36.12 11.44 -0.13
CA SER A 357 -36.15 11.19 -1.58
C SER A 357 -37.09 10.04 -1.91
N GLY A 358 -37.74 10.06 -3.11
CA GLY A 358 -38.53 8.92 -3.59
C GLY A 358 -37.64 7.82 -4.15
N MET A 359 -38.13 6.59 -4.19
CA MET A 359 -37.63 5.48 -4.98
C MET A 359 -38.77 4.65 -5.54
N ALA A 360 -38.53 3.89 -6.60
CA ALA A 360 -39.59 3.06 -7.18
C ALA A 360 -39.08 1.65 -7.51
N VAL A 361 -40.03 0.71 -7.44
CA VAL A 361 -39.83 -0.69 -7.84
C VAL A 361 -40.69 -0.97 -9.06
N ILE A 362 -40.11 -1.61 -10.06
CA ILE A 362 -40.80 -2.13 -11.21
C ILE A 362 -40.65 -3.64 -11.19
N MET A 363 -41.74 -4.39 -11.17
CA MET A 363 -41.75 -5.83 -11.45
C MET A 363 -42.19 -6.03 -12.89
N ALA A 364 -41.39 -6.71 -13.70
CA ALA A 364 -41.66 -6.96 -15.11
C ALA A 364 -41.57 -8.46 -15.44
N ASP A 365 -42.36 -8.90 -16.41
CA ASP A 365 -42.42 -10.31 -16.80
C ASP A 365 -42.60 -10.41 -18.32
N ILE A 366 -41.90 -11.37 -18.95
CA ILE A 366 -41.99 -11.60 -20.39
C ILE A 366 -43.31 -12.32 -20.70
N ASP A 367 -44.14 -11.66 -21.47
CA ASP A 367 -45.48 -12.16 -21.80
C ASP A 367 -45.42 -13.48 -22.58
N GLN A 368 -46.14 -14.49 -22.07
CA GLN A 368 -46.24 -15.82 -22.69
C GLN A 368 -44.88 -16.50 -22.91
N PHE A 369 -43.91 -16.31 -22.01
CA PHE A 369 -42.57 -16.89 -22.15
C PHE A 369 -42.57 -18.42 -22.20
N LYS A 370 -43.43 -19.06 -21.40
CA LYS A 370 -43.58 -20.52 -21.46
C LYS A 370 -43.99 -21.00 -22.86
N LYS A 371 -44.92 -20.31 -23.52
CA LYS A 371 -45.34 -20.66 -24.90
C LYS A 371 -44.18 -20.44 -25.88
N LEU A 372 -43.31 -19.45 -25.66
CA LEU A 372 -42.14 -19.23 -26.48
C LEU A 372 -41.17 -20.40 -26.34
N ASN A 373 -40.91 -20.85 -25.11
CA ASN A 373 -40.07 -22.02 -24.88
C ASN A 373 -40.67 -23.32 -25.48
N ASP A 374 -41.99 -23.52 -25.36
CA ASP A 374 -42.67 -24.68 -25.88
C ASP A 374 -42.64 -24.70 -27.42
N GLU A 375 -42.64 -23.55 -28.08
CA GLU A 375 -42.67 -23.38 -29.53
C GLU A 375 -41.29 -23.39 -30.17
N PHE A 376 -40.30 -22.73 -29.54
CA PHE A 376 -38.96 -22.47 -30.12
C PHE A 376 -37.81 -23.14 -29.36
N GLY A 377 -38.09 -23.80 -28.25
CA GLY A 377 -37.10 -24.44 -27.40
C GLY A 377 -36.43 -23.52 -26.36
N HIS A 378 -35.93 -24.14 -25.30
CA HIS A 378 -35.33 -23.43 -24.16
C HIS A 378 -34.09 -22.60 -24.51
N LEU A 379 -33.28 -23.07 -25.49
CA LEU A 379 -32.07 -22.31 -25.89
C LEU A 379 -32.41 -20.94 -26.48
N LEU A 380 -33.52 -20.84 -27.23
CA LEU A 380 -33.97 -19.57 -27.78
C LEU A 380 -34.61 -18.70 -26.71
N GLY A 381 -35.34 -19.29 -25.75
CA GLY A 381 -35.83 -18.62 -24.59
C GLY A 381 -34.69 -17.99 -23.74
N ASP A 382 -33.61 -18.73 -23.54
CA ASP A 382 -32.42 -18.22 -22.83
C ASP A 382 -31.80 -17.02 -23.56
N GLU A 383 -31.78 -17.04 -24.91
CA GLU A 383 -31.30 -15.91 -25.69
C GLU A 383 -32.21 -14.67 -25.56
N VAL A 384 -33.52 -14.87 -25.56
CA VAL A 384 -34.49 -13.81 -25.29
C VAL A 384 -34.27 -13.18 -23.90
N LEU A 385 -34.02 -14.00 -22.88
CA LEU A 385 -33.70 -13.52 -21.53
C LEU A 385 -32.44 -12.69 -21.50
N ARG A 386 -31.36 -13.11 -22.18
CA ARG A 386 -30.10 -12.34 -22.29
C ARG A 386 -30.33 -10.99 -22.96
N GLN A 387 -31.06 -10.98 -24.07
CA GLN A 387 -31.31 -9.75 -24.82
C GLN A 387 -32.21 -8.77 -24.07
N VAL A 388 -33.29 -9.24 -23.42
CA VAL A 388 -34.16 -8.41 -22.56
C VAL A 388 -33.35 -7.80 -21.41
N SER A 389 -32.49 -8.62 -20.78
CA SER A 389 -31.58 -8.17 -19.72
C SER A 389 -30.65 -7.06 -20.18
N SER A 390 -30.05 -7.23 -21.36
CA SER A 390 -29.16 -6.24 -21.98
C SER A 390 -29.89 -4.95 -22.30
N LEU A 391 -31.10 -5.04 -22.89
CA LEU A 391 -31.96 -3.89 -23.17
C LEU A 391 -32.30 -3.09 -21.91
N PHE A 392 -32.63 -3.76 -20.82
CA PHE A 392 -32.88 -3.10 -19.54
C PHE A 392 -31.64 -2.42 -19.00
N HIS A 393 -30.53 -3.15 -18.93
CA HIS A 393 -29.28 -2.62 -18.39
C HIS A 393 -28.76 -1.39 -19.15
N GLN A 394 -28.79 -1.42 -20.48
CA GLN A 394 -28.31 -0.32 -21.32
C GLN A 394 -29.23 0.92 -21.29
N ASN A 395 -30.48 0.80 -20.90
CA ASN A 395 -31.45 1.88 -20.93
C ASN A 395 -31.81 2.45 -19.55
N LEU A 396 -31.15 1.97 -18.50
CA LEU A 396 -31.23 2.49 -17.14
C LEU A 396 -30.00 3.34 -16.80
N ARG A 397 -30.12 4.17 -15.75
CA ARG A 397 -28.99 4.94 -15.23
C ARG A 397 -28.03 4.01 -14.47
N LYS A 398 -26.78 4.40 -14.39
CA LYS A 398 -25.75 3.62 -13.64
C LYS A 398 -26.10 3.37 -12.16
N ILE A 399 -26.91 4.26 -11.57
CA ILE A 399 -27.38 4.16 -10.17
C ILE A 399 -28.63 3.29 -10.00
N ASP A 400 -29.35 3.00 -11.09
CA ASP A 400 -30.53 2.12 -11.07
C ASP A 400 -30.08 0.66 -11.14
N VAL A 401 -30.88 -0.23 -10.58
CA VAL A 401 -30.53 -1.65 -10.50
C VAL A 401 -31.54 -2.46 -11.31
N VAL A 402 -31.08 -3.41 -12.11
CA VAL A 402 -31.89 -4.41 -12.78
C VAL A 402 -31.48 -5.80 -12.31
N CYS A 403 -32.46 -6.60 -11.95
CA CYS A 403 -32.28 -7.95 -11.44
C CYS A 403 -33.17 -8.95 -12.17
N ARG A 404 -32.68 -10.17 -12.38
CA ARG A 404 -33.53 -11.30 -12.67
C ARG A 404 -34.11 -11.84 -11.37
N TYR A 405 -35.42 -11.65 -11.18
CA TYR A 405 -36.10 -11.97 -9.92
C TYR A 405 -36.61 -13.41 -9.87
N GLY A 406 -37.00 -13.95 -11.02
CA GLY A 406 -37.47 -15.33 -11.22
C GLY A 406 -37.05 -15.87 -12.57
N GLY A 407 -37.72 -16.93 -13.05
CA GLY A 407 -37.43 -17.55 -14.34
C GLY A 407 -37.49 -16.59 -15.52
N GLU A 408 -38.62 -15.87 -15.65
CA GLU A 408 -38.90 -14.89 -16.70
C GLU A 408 -39.26 -13.51 -16.13
N GLU A 409 -39.05 -13.35 -14.81
CA GLU A 409 -39.38 -12.14 -14.05
C GLU A 409 -38.16 -11.29 -13.76
N PHE A 410 -38.32 -9.99 -13.90
CA PHE A 410 -37.31 -8.95 -13.64
C PHE A 410 -37.81 -8.00 -12.57
N ALA A 411 -36.91 -7.59 -11.68
CA ALA A 411 -37.13 -6.51 -10.72
C ALA A 411 -36.17 -5.38 -11.00
N LEU A 412 -36.68 -4.16 -11.10
CA LEU A 412 -35.91 -2.95 -11.29
C LEU A 412 -36.09 -2.04 -10.08
N LEU A 413 -35.00 -1.47 -9.59
CA LEU A 413 -34.98 -0.52 -8.50
C LEU A 413 -34.50 0.82 -9.04
N LEU A 414 -35.39 1.80 -9.06
CA LEU A 414 -35.10 3.15 -9.53
C LEU A 414 -34.88 4.07 -8.35
N THR A 415 -33.67 4.59 -8.23
CA THR A 415 -33.29 5.50 -7.15
C THR A 415 -33.72 6.93 -7.46
N GLN A 416 -34.06 7.72 -6.43
CA GLN A 416 -34.50 9.12 -6.56
C GLN A 416 -35.57 9.33 -7.66
N THR A 417 -36.56 8.42 -7.67
CA THR A 417 -37.60 8.37 -8.73
C THR A 417 -38.97 8.26 -8.11
N ASN A 418 -39.91 9.11 -8.51
CA ASN A 418 -41.30 9.07 -8.09
C ASN A 418 -42.15 8.16 -8.99
N ALA A 419 -43.40 7.91 -8.60
CA ALA A 419 -44.31 7.02 -9.32
C ALA A 419 -44.53 7.40 -10.81
N PRO A 420 -44.85 8.65 -11.19
CA PRO A 420 -44.99 9.05 -12.59
C PRO A 420 -43.73 8.85 -13.42
N GLN A 421 -42.56 9.17 -12.86
CA GLN A 421 -41.28 8.97 -13.51
C GLN A 421 -40.99 7.47 -13.73
N ALA A 422 -41.27 6.64 -12.73
CA ALA A 422 -41.08 5.19 -12.83
C ALA A 422 -41.99 4.57 -13.90
N VAL A 423 -43.25 5.02 -14.03
CA VAL A 423 -44.16 4.60 -15.11
C VAL A 423 -43.58 4.97 -16.48
N THR A 424 -42.99 6.16 -16.60
CA THR A 424 -42.35 6.62 -17.85
C THR A 424 -41.18 5.70 -18.21
N VAL A 425 -40.33 5.34 -17.24
CA VAL A 425 -39.23 4.40 -17.45
C VAL A 425 -39.75 3.01 -17.86
N ALA A 426 -40.73 2.47 -17.14
CA ALA A 426 -41.34 1.18 -17.45
C ALA A 426 -41.94 1.14 -18.87
N GLU A 427 -42.66 2.18 -19.28
CA GLU A 427 -43.22 2.29 -20.64
C GLU A 427 -42.16 2.42 -21.73
N LYS A 428 -41.04 3.11 -21.45
CA LYS A 428 -39.88 3.15 -22.35
C LYS A 428 -39.32 1.72 -22.56
N LEU A 429 -39.07 0.99 -21.47
CA LEU A 429 -38.54 -0.38 -21.53
C LEU A 429 -39.54 -1.34 -22.24
N ARG A 430 -40.81 -1.24 -21.94
CA ARG A 430 -41.85 -2.03 -22.61
C ARG A 430 -41.83 -1.82 -24.13
N LYS A 431 -41.80 -0.54 -24.59
CA LYS A 431 -41.73 -0.21 -26.01
C LYS A 431 -40.46 -0.68 -26.67
N LEU A 432 -39.31 -0.59 -25.99
CA LEU A 432 -38.05 -1.09 -26.47
C LEU A 432 -38.10 -2.62 -26.72
N VAL A 433 -38.62 -3.41 -25.75
CA VAL A 433 -38.75 -4.86 -25.92
C VAL A 433 -39.71 -5.17 -27.04
N GLN A 434 -40.86 -4.50 -27.12
CA GLN A 434 -41.86 -4.70 -28.17
C GLN A 434 -41.30 -4.39 -29.58
N GLY A 435 -40.46 -3.41 -29.70
CA GLY A 435 -39.85 -2.99 -30.97
C GLY A 435 -38.55 -3.71 -31.32
N TRP A 436 -38.06 -4.58 -30.45
CA TRP A 436 -36.82 -5.32 -30.66
C TRP A 436 -37.07 -6.59 -31.49
N GLU A 437 -36.26 -6.81 -32.51
CA GLU A 437 -36.27 -8.03 -33.28
C GLU A 437 -35.38 -9.09 -32.61
N PHE A 438 -35.99 -10.13 -32.05
CA PHE A 438 -35.26 -11.22 -31.41
C PHE A 438 -34.89 -12.26 -32.47
N PRO A 439 -33.59 -12.48 -32.75
CA PRO A 439 -33.14 -13.42 -33.75
C PRO A 439 -33.72 -14.84 -33.52
N GLY A 440 -34.34 -15.40 -34.55
CA GLY A 440 -34.96 -16.71 -34.46
C GLY A 440 -36.36 -16.76 -33.85
N VAL A 441 -36.92 -15.63 -33.40
CA VAL A 441 -38.27 -15.53 -32.86
C VAL A 441 -39.17 -14.77 -33.86
N PRO A 442 -39.97 -15.40 -34.67
CA PRO A 442 -40.77 -14.74 -35.73
C PRO A 442 -42.00 -14.02 -35.19
N ARG A 443 -42.16 -13.89 -33.89
CA ARG A 443 -43.24 -13.14 -33.26
C ARG A 443 -42.71 -12.02 -32.38
N THR A 444 -43.56 -11.00 -32.16
CA THR A 444 -43.25 -9.95 -31.25
C THR A 444 -43.20 -10.42 -29.78
N VAL A 445 -42.09 -10.20 -29.12
CA VAL A 445 -41.95 -10.42 -27.66
C VAL A 445 -42.38 -9.14 -26.94
N THR A 446 -43.20 -9.30 -25.91
CA THR A 446 -43.67 -8.16 -25.11
C THR A 446 -43.46 -8.44 -23.63
N ILE A 447 -43.52 -7.39 -22.84
CA ILE A 447 -43.47 -7.48 -21.37
C ILE A 447 -44.69 -6.81 -20.75
N SER A 448 -45.12 -7.33 -19.63
CA SER A 448 -46.02 -6.63 -18.71
C SER A 448 -45.23 -6.12 -17.52
N ALA A 449 -45.57 -4.93 -17.00
CA ALA A 449 -44.88 -4.36 -15.86
C ALA A 449 -45.84 -3.75 -14.83
N GLY A 450 -45.48 -3.92 -13.56
CA GLY A 450 -46.15 -3.31 -12.42
C GLY A 450 -45.22 -2.38 -11.69
N VAL A 451 -45.72 -1.19 -11.32
CA VAL A 451 -44.94 -0.12 -10.70
C VAL A 451 -45.47 0.19 -9.31
N ALA A 452 -44.56 0.32 -8.33
CA ALA A 452 -44.81 0.87 -7.01
C ALA A 452 -43.70 1.84 -6.60
N ALA A 453 -44.04 2.89 -5.85
CA ALA A 453 -43.08 3.88 -5.38
C ALA A 453 -43.15 4.07 -3.87
N PHE A 454 -42.03 4.32 -3.27
CA PHE A 454 -41.88 4.73 -1.87
C PHE A 454 -41.94 6.26 -1.79
N PRO A 455 -42.66 6.82 -0.80
CA PRO A 455 -43.42 6.15 0.25
C PRO A 455 -44.86 5.82 -0.13
N ASP A 456 -45.35 6.18 -1.31
CA ASP A 456 -46.78 6.24 -1.70
C ASP A 456 -47.46 4.87 -1.66
N HIS A 457 -46.74 3.78 -1.97
CA HIS A 457 -47.32 2.43 -2.12
C HIS A 457 -46.81 1.44 -1.10
N GLY A 458 -45.96 1.87 -0.15
CA GLY A 458 -45.46 1.03 0.92
C GLY A 458 -44.37 1.72 1.74
N SER A 459 -44.25 1.33 3.00
CA SER A 459 -43.29 1.86 3.97
C SER A 459 -42.06 0.96 4.13
N GLY A 460 -42.09 -0.24 3.56
CA GLY A 460 -41.04 -1.25 3.64
C GLY A 460 -40.96 -2.12 2.40
N ARG A 461 -39.93 -2.97 2.35
CA ARG A 461 -39.60 -3.87 1.22
C ARG A 461 -40.81 -4.70 0.79
N ASP A 462 -41.42 -5.43 1.76
CA ASP A 462 -42.46 -6.43 1.44
C ASP A 462 -43.75 -5.77 0.94
N GLU A 463 -44.05 -4.56 1.43
CA GLU A 463 -45.18 -3.78 0.97
C GLU A 463 -44.98 -3.27 -0.45
N LEU A 464 -43.79 -2.72 -0.76
CA LEU A 464 -43.44 -2.20 -2.09
C LEU A 464 -43.41 -3.29 -3.15
N VAL A 465 -42.74 -4.40 -2.84
CA VAL A 465 -42.69 -5.54 -3.77
C VAL A 465 -44.07 -6.09 -4.04
N ARG A 466 -44.87 -6.31 -2.99
CA ARG A 466 -46.27 -6.76 -3.12
C ARG A 466 -47.12 -5.77 -3.92
N ALA A 467 -46.94 -4.48 -3.73
CA ALA A 467 -47.63 -3.45 -4.49
C ALA A 467 -47.29 -3.50 -5.98
N ALA A 468 -45.99 -3.64 -6.32
CA ALA A 468 -45.53 -3.79 -7.69
C ALA A 468 -46.02 -5.10 -8.32
N ASP A 469 -46.03 -6.21 -7.59
CA ASP A 469 -46.53 -7.51 -8.05
C ASP A 469 -48.06 -7.44 -8.33
N ASN A 470 -48.85 -6.82 -7.45
CA ASN A 470 -50.28 -6.63 -7.69
C ASN A 470 -50.55 -5.82 -8.97
N ALA A 471 -49.72 -4.79 -9.21
CA ALA A 471 -49.82 -3.99 -10.43
C ALA A 471 -49.41 -4.79 -11.66
N LEU A 472 -48.35 -5.64 -11.59
CA LEU A 472 -47.97 -6.54 -12.66
C LEU A 472 -49.09 -7.54 -12.97
N TYR A 473 -49.68 -8.11 -11.96
CA TYR A 473 -50.82 -9.03 -12.14
C TYR A 473 -52.01 -8.35 -12.86
N ALA A 474 -52.34 -7.09 -12.46
CA ALA A 474 -53.35 -6.30 -13.15
C ALA A 474 -52.98 -6.04 -14.62
N ALA A 475 -51.71 -5.77 -14.93
CA ALA A 475 -51.23 -5.60 -16.29
C ALA A 475 -51.41 -6.88 -17.15
N LYS A 476 -51.11 -8.06 -16.58
CA LYS A 476 -51.28 -9.37 -17.24
C LYS A 476 -52.78 -9.67 -17.48
N GLN A 477 -53.65 -9.38 -16.51
CA GLN A 477 -55.09 -9.62 -16.67
C GLN A 477 -55.78 -8.65 -17.64
N SER A 478 -55.31 -7.42 -17.72
CA SER A 478 -55.90 -6.39 -18.59
C SER A 478 -55.50 -6.53 -20.07
N GLY A 479 -54.84 -7.65 -20.46
CA GLY A 479 -54.50 -7.94 -21.87
C GLY A 479 -53.01 -7.90 -22.18
N ARG A 480 -52.10 -7.85 -21.17
CA ARG A 480 -50.65 -7.87 -21.29
C ARG A 480 -50.09 -6.66 -22.07
N ASN A 481 -48.75 -6.69 -22.35
CA ASN A 481 -48.04 -5.64 -23.08
C ASN A 481 -48.38 -4.23 -22.58
N ARG A 482 -48.32 -4.01 -21.27
CA ARG A 482 -48.65 -2.71 -20.64
C ARG A 482 -47.97 -2.53 -19.30
N VAL A 483 -47.99 -1.29 -18.86
CA VAL A 483 -47.55 -0.89 -17.53
C VAL A 483 -48.75 -0.54 -16.68
N CYS A 484 -48.82 -1.04 -15.45
CA CYS A 484 -49.80 -0.65 -14.46
C CYS A 484 -49.08 -0.05 -13.24
N LEU A 485 -49.62 1.07 -12.72
CA LEU A 485 -49.23 1.62 -11.45
C LEU A 485 -50.16 1.03 -10.35
N ASN A 486 -49.61 0.72 -9.18
CA ASN A 486 -50.45 0.32 -8.05
C ASN A 486 -51.42 1.44 -7.68
N SER A 487 -52.71 1.14 -7.60
CA SER A 487 -53.79 2.10 -7.32
C SER A 487 -54.05 2.30 -5.82
N ARG A 488 -53.40 1.56 -4.93
CA ARG A 488 -53.58 1.70 -3.47
C ARG A 488 -52.54 2.67 -2.90
N SER A 489 -52.93 3.91 -2.61
CA SER A 489 -52.17 4.79 -1.72
C SER A 489 -52.21 4.24 -0.29
N VAL A 490 -51.05 4.03 0.34
CA VAL A 490 -50.96 3.70 1.77
C VAL A 490 -51.32 4.95 2.58
N PHE A 491 -52.32 4.80 3.40
CA PHE A 491 -52.80 5.68 4.44
C PHE A 491 -51.90 6.85 4.86
N THR A 492 -52.38 8.07 4.62
CA THR A 492 -52.03 9.22 5.43
C THR A 492 -52.47 8.98 6.87
N HIS A 493 -51.54 8.89 7.80
CA HIS A 493 -51.81 9.03 9.22
C HIS A 493 -52.37 10.44 9.46
N SER A 494 -53.67 10.58 9.47
CA SER A 494 -54.34 11.76 9.96
C SER A 494 -54.09 11.88 11.46
N SER A 495 -53.21 12.78 11.83
CA SER A 495 -53.07 13.24 13.20
C SER A 495 -54.38 13.97 13.60
N LYS A 496 -55.29 13.24 14.21
CA LYS A 496 -56.42 13.86 14.97
C LYS A 496 -55.81 14.56 16.19
N THR A 497 -55.55 15.83 16.04
CA THR A 497 -55.45 16.74 17.20
C THR A 497 -56.82 16.80 17.85
N GLY A 498 -57.01 16.03 18.90
CA GLY A 498 -58.14 16.16 19.80
C GLY A 498 -58.04 17.48 20.54
N LYS A 499 -58.84 18.46 20.11
CA LYS A 499 -59.22 19.58 20.97
C LYS A 499 -60.24 19.03 21.99
N GLY A 500 -59.74 18.75 23.19
CA GLY A 500 -60.64 18.62 24.40
C GLY A 500 -60.94 19.98 24.94
N GLY A 501 -62.16 20.43 24.72
CA GLY A 501 -62.73 21.62 25.32
C GLY A 501 -62.92 21.45 26.82
N ALA A 502 -62.52 22.43 27.58
CA ALA A 502 -62.81 22.64 28.97
C ALA A 502 -64.24 23.28 29.08
N ALA A 503 -65.02 22.74 29.96
CA ALA A 503 -66.11 23.42 30.66
C ALA A 503 -66.41 22.55 31.89
N GLY A 504 -66.24 22.93 33.15
CA GLY A 504 -66.81 24.04 33.83
C GLY A 504 -67.61 23.47 34.95
N GLN A 505 -67.43 23.95 36.20
CA GLN A 505 -68.32 23.94 37.38
C GLN A 505 -68.33 22.63 38.22
N SER A 506 -67.79 22.63 39.38
CA SER A 506 -68.18 23.05 40.72
C SER A 506 -67.13 22.81 41.74
#